data_e72a19ad0baf0473854939e0158f38e3
#
_entry.id   e72a19ad0baf0473854939e0158f38e3
#
_cell.length_a   1.000
_cell.length_b   1.000
_cell.length_c   1.000
_cell.angle_alpha   90.00
_cell.angle_beta   90.00
_cell.angle_gamma   90.00
#
_symmetry.space_group_name_H-M   'P 1'
#
loop_
_entity.id
_entity.type
_entity.pdbx_description
1 polymer ?
#
loop_
_entity_poly.entity_id
_entity_poly.type
_entity_poly.pdbx_seq_one_letter_code
_entity_poly.pdbx_strand_id
1 'polypeptide(L)'
;PDYMVPSAFVRLAALPLTVNGKLDRKALAAPDDEAYAHRAYEPPQGEIETTLAQIWAELLGVERVGRHDDFFELGGHSLLAVRLLSRALDAGFKFTAADLFQAPVLKELALKVHLEPQPSSPGVICVRATGSQPPLFFVPTGLGDCSYILNLVEEMDADCPIYGLPWPSFREVCSPTLEAIASQVIPAIREIRSRGPYRFAGYSSGGILAYAIAEHLLSLNETVSFMAFIDVRLPAKPAGMTPTQMVCEVVLETLEPLEDEHFKLLKRFARHSSIAQLIEKAHQIGAIPPDHNDALMYERIEQFQSALQLYRAPSLPIEVHQFYATDSSVSCRARLDKSSIAPEMSSPMRGWDRVLSAAAIDTTPIPGNHATMMNTPENRKVLARSLSRALNSSPT
;
A
#
# COMPACT_ATOMS: atom_id res chain seq x y z
N PRO A 1 -0.57 21.83 -26.42
CA PRO A 1 -1.03 20.69 -25.63
C PRO A 1 -1.72 21.19 -24.38
N ASP A 2 -2.79 20.53 -23.92
CA ASP A 2 -3.64 20.97 -22.81
C ASP A 2 -2.85 21.10 -21.48
N TYR A 3 -1.81 20.29 -21.28
CA TYR A 3 -0.92 20.38 -20.13
C TYR A 3 -0.06 21.65 -20.06
N MET A 4 -0.05 22.47 -21.12
CA MET A 4 0.65 23.77 -21.15
C MET A 4 -0.29 24.95 -20.89
N VAL A 5 -1.58 24.72 -20.75
CA VAL A 5 -2.55 25.77 -20.44
C VAL A 5 -2.55 25.98 -18.92
N PRO A 6 -2.30 27.23 -18.43
CA PRO A 6 -2.37 27.50 -16.99
C PRO A 6 -3.77 27.20 -16.44
N SER A 7 -3.83 26.62 -15.24
CA SER A 7 -5.08 26.33 -14.53
C SER A 7 -5.79 27.57 -13.99
N ALA A 8 -5.07 28.68 -13.86
CA ALA A 8 -5.63 29.96 -13.39
C ALA A 8 -5.04 31.14 -14.14
N PHE A 9 -5.87 32.15 -14.40
CA PHE A 9 -5.47 33.41 -15.01
C PHE A 9 -5.88 34.58 -14.10
N VAL A 10 -4.93 35.32 -13.56
CA VAL A 10 -5.16 36.48 -12.70
C VAL A 10 -4.96 37.75 -13.57
N ARG A 11 -6.00 38.55 -13.69
CA ARG A 11 -5.92 39.85 -14.42
C ARG A 11 -5.36 40.91 -13.46
N LEU A 12 -4.24 41.48 -13.80
CA LEU A 12 -3.62 42.59 -13.08
C LEU A 12 -3.79 43.89 -13.80
N ALA A 13 -4.10 45.00 -13.10
CA ALA A 13 -4.13 46.33 -13.66
C ALA A 13 -2.73 46.80 -14.12
N ALA A 14 -1.69 46.40 -13.41
CA ALA A 14 -0.28 46.59 -13.74
C ALA A 14 0.55 45.51 -13.08
N LEU A 15 1.70 45.17 -13.68
CA LEU A 15 2.67 44.27 -13.05
C LEU A 15 3.36 44.96 -11.87
N PRO A 16 3.41 44.32 -10.69
CA PRO A 16 4.14 44.88 -9.55
C PRO A 16 5.63 44.91 -9.84
N LEU A 17 6.26 46.04 -9.57
CA LEU A 17 7.69 46.22 -9.79
C LEU A 17 8.41 46.47 -8.44
N THR A 18 9.61 45.95 -8.32
CA THR A 18 10.52 46.27 -7.19
C THR A 18 10.98 47.71 -7.34
N VAL A 19 11.57 48.29 -6.30
CA VAL A 19 12.19 49.63 -6.28
C VAL A 19 13.24 49.86 -7.41
N ASN A 20 13.77 48.78 -7.97
CA ASN A 20 14.73 48.77 -9.05
C ASN A 20 14.07 48.52 -10.45
N GLY A 21 12.76 48.58 -10.55
CA GLY A 21 12.03 48.42 -11.81
C GLY A 21 11.94 46.98 -12.35
N LYS A 22 12.32 45.97 -11.56
CA LYS A 22 12.18 44.55 -11.92
C LYS A 22 10.84 44.00 -11.41
N LEU A 23 10.31 43.00 -12.11
CA LEU A 23 9.08 42.29 -11.69
C LEU A 23 9.18 41.77 -10.27
N ASP A 24 8.31 42.22 -9.38
CA ASP A 24 8.19 41.67 -8.02
C ASP A 24 7.24 40.48 -7.99
N ARG A 25 7.82 39.27 -8.14
CA ARG A 25 7.04 38.04 -8.12
C ARG A 25 6.39 37.74 -6.76
N LYS A 26 6.90 38.32 -5.66
CA LYS A 26 6.35 38.10 -4.31
C LYS A 26 5.10 38.96 -4.06
N ALA A 27 5.00 40.06 -4.80
CA ALA A 27 3.84 40.95 -4.71
C ALA A 27 2.71 40.57 -5.70
N LEU A 28 2.87 39.48 -6.48
CA LEU A 28 1.79 38.96 -7.30
C LEU A 28 0.71 38.40 -6.39
N ALA A 29 -0.56 38.79 -6.63
CA ALA A 29 -1.69 38.22 -5.92
C ALA A 29 -1.81 36.73 -6.19
N ALA A 30 -2.11 35.95 -5.15
CA ALA A 30 -2.53 34.57 -5.33
C ALA A 30 -3.83 34.53 -6.17
N PRO A 31 -4.02 33.51 -7.02
CA PRO A 31 -5.29 33.31 -7.70
C PRO A 31 -6.42 33.21 -6.67
N ASP A 32 -7.48 33.97 -6.89
CA ASP A 32 -8.75 33.80 -6.19
C ASP A 32 -9.66 32.81 -6.94
N ASP A 33 -10.79 32.44 -6.37
CA ASP A 33 -11.70 31.47 -6.96
C ASP A 33 -12.21 31.89 -8.35
N GLU A 34 -12.24 33.18 -8.67
CA GLU A 34 -12.63 33.71 -10.02
C GLU A 34 -11.50 33.60 -11.04
N ALA A 35 -10.27 33.45 -10.61
CA ALA A 35 -9.09 33.36 -11.46
C ALA A 35 -8.94 32.01 -12.15
N TYR A 36 -9.52 30.98 -11.55
CA TYR A 36 -9.59 29.66 -12.17
C TYR A 36 -10.64 29.69 -13.29
N ALA A 37 -10.35 29.12 -14.44
CA ALA A 37 -11.32 28.94 -15.52
C ALA A 37 -12.43 28.00 -15.00
N HIS A 38 -13.41 28.56 -14.29
CA HIS A 38 -14.55 27.82 -13.80
C HIS A 38 -15.35 27.31 -15.01
N ARG A 39 -15.21 26.03 -15.29
CA ARG A 39 -16.34 25.30 -15.86
C ARG A 39 -17.47 25.47 -14.84
N ALA A 40 -18.61 26.03 -15.27
CA ALA A 40 -19.75 26.22 -14.38
C ALA A 40 -20.00 24.90 -13.65
N TYR A 41 -20.01 24.95 -12.31
CA TYR A 41 -20.26 23.75 -11.50
C TYR A 41 -21.56 23.11 -11.94
N GLU A 42 -21.47 21.90 -12.42
CA GLU A 42 -22.62 21.04 -12.70
C GLU A 42 -22.60 19.87 -11.73
N PRO A 43 -23.68 19.65 -10.96
CA PRO A 43 -23.69 18.58 -9.97
C PRO A 43 -23.60 17.21 -10.64
N PRO A 44 -23.03 16.22 -9.97
CA PRO A 44 -23.04 14.82 -10.38
C PRO A 44 -24.45 14.33 -10.68
N GLN A 45 -24.60 13.48 -11.70
CA GLN A 45 -25.89 12.94 -12.15
C GLN A 45 -25.93 11.42 -11.96
N GLY A 46 -27.02 10.95 -11.37
CA GLY A 46 -27.18 9.51 -11.08
C GLY A 46 -26.33 9.02 -9.90
N GLU A 47 -26.48 7.76 -9.58
CA GLU A 47 -25.87 7.15 -8.39
C GLU A 47 -24.35 7.03 -8.53
N ILE A 48 -23.87 6.64 -9.71
CA ILE A 48 -22.44 6.40 -9.96
C ILE A 48 -21.64 7.70 -9.84
N GLU A 49 -22.04 8.77 -10.56
CA GLU A 49 -21.34 10.05 -10.48
C GLU A 49 -21.40 10.62 -9.05
N THR A 50 -22.55 10.50 -8.37
CA THR A 50 -22.73 11.03 -7.03
C THR A 50 -21.80 10.34 -6.03
N THR A 51 -21.74 9.01 -6.06
CA THR A 51 -20.88 8.24 -5.15
C THR A 51 -19.40 8.46 -5.46
N LEU A 52 -19.01 8.47 -6.75
CA LEU A 52 -17.62 8.79 -7.13
C LEU A 52 -17.22 10.21 -6.71
N ALA A 53 -18.12 11.21 -6.88
CA ALA A 53 -17.86 12.58 -6.46
C ALA A 53 -17.64 12.69 -4.95
N GLN A 54 -18.40 11.96 -4.15
CA GLN A 54 -18.20 11.91 -2.69
C GLN A 54 -16.82 11.30 -2.34
N ILE A 55 -16.48 10.17 -2.96
CA ILE A 55 -15.19 9.52 -2.77
C ILE A 55 -14.04 10.46 -3.17
N TRP A 56 -14.17 11.17 -4.30
CA TRP A 56 -13.16 12.13 -4.74
C TRP A 56 -13.02 13.30 -3.77
N ALA A 57 -14.14 13.90 -3.34
CA ALA A 57 -14.13 15.01 -2.39
C ALA A 57 -13.40 14.65 -1.09
N GLU A 58 -13.66 13.46 -0.55
CA GLU A 58 -12.98 12.97 0.65
C GLU A 58 -11.48 12.70 0.43
N LEU A 59 -11.11 12.10 -0.73
CA LEU A 59 -9.72 11.76 -1.02
C LEU A 59 -8.86 12.98 -1.37
N LEU A 60 -9.46 13.97 -2.05
CA LEU A 60 -8.77 15.16 -2.53
C LEU A 60 -8.85 16.33 -1.53
N GLY A 61 -9.67 16.19 -0.47
CA GLY A 61 -9.85 17.23 0.53
C GLY A 61 -10.58 18.48 -0.01
N VAL A 62 -11.43 18.32 -1.03
CA VAL A 62 -12.20 19.42 -1.62
C VAL A 62 -13.64 19.42 -1.13
N GLU A 63 -14.28 20.58 -1.05
CA GLU A 63 -15.65 20.71 -0.54
C GLU A 63 -16.67 19.97 -1.42
N ARG A 64 -16.48 20.00 -2.74
CA ARG A 64 -17.39 19.37 -3.69
C ARG A 64 -16.67 19.05 -5.01
N VAL A 65 -17.19 18.08 -5.74
CA VAL A 65 -16.70 17.67 -7.06
C VAL A 65 -17.86 17.77 -8.05
N GLY A 66 -17.65 18.48 -9.14
CA GLY A 66 -18.59 18.58 -10.26
C GLY A 66 -18.38 17.45 -11.28
N ARG A 67 -19.40 17.19 -12.09
CA ARG A 67 -19.35 16.12 -13.10
C ARG A 67 -18.33 16.32 -14.22
N HIS A 68 -17.87 17.56 -14.41
CA HIS A 68 -16.87 17.94 -15.40
C HIS A 68 -15.47 18.12 -14.84
N ASP A 69 -15.30 17.88 -13.53
CA ASP A 69 -14.02 18.03 -12.88
C ASP A 69 -13.11 16.87 -13.25
N ASP A 70 -11.82 17.18 -13.39
CA ASP A 70 -10.75 16.22 -13.65
C ASP A 70 -10.05 15.87 -12.34
N PHE A 71 -9.87 14.55 -12.11
CA PHE A 71 -9.25 14.03 -10.89
C PHE A 71 -7.85 14.60 -10.65
N PHE A 72 -7.04 14.70 -11.69
CA PHE A 72 -5.66 15.17 -11.59
C PHE A 72 -5.57 16.69 -11.45
N GLU A 73 -6.47 17.42 -12.12
CA GLU A 73 -6.57 18.89 -11.96
C GLU A 73 -6.98 19.29 -10.54
N LEU A 74 -7.82 18.48 -9.87
CA LEU A 74 -8.20 18.67 -8.47
C LEU A 74 -7.11 18.25 -7.47
N GLY A 75 -5.92 17.86 -7.92
CA GLY A 75 -4.79 17.46 -7.06
C GLY A 75 -4.62 15.96 -6.91
N GLY A 76 -5.37 15.16 -7.64
CA GLY A 76 -5.19 13.72 -7.69
C GLY A 76 -3.81 13.33 -8.23
N HIS A 77 -3.23 12.28 -7.68
CA HIS A 77 -1.97 11.69 -8.11
C HIS A 77 -2.04 10.17 -7.99
N SER A 78 -1.01 9.46 -8.46
CA SER A 78 -1.02 8.00 -8.57
C SER A 78 -1.38 7.28 -7.26
N LEU A 79 -0.94 7.76 -6.11
CA LEU A 79 -1.27 7.16 -4.82
C LEU A 79 -2.76 7.36 -4.48
N LEU A 80 -3.30 8.56 -4.73
CA LEU A 80 -4.73 8.83 -4.54
C LEU A 80 -5.59 8.07 -5.54
N ALA A 81 -5.10 7.84 -6.77
CA ALA A 81 -5.78 7.00 -7.76
C ALA A 81 -5.97 5.56 -7.25
N VAL A 82 -4.95 4.98 -6.60
CA VAL A 82 -5.06 3.64 -5.99
C VAL A 82 -6.08 3.63 -4.85
N ARG A 83 -6.09 4.65 -3.99
CA ARG A 83 -7.08 4.80 -2.92
C ARG A 83 -8.50 4.96 -3.48
N LEU A 84 -8.63 5.71 -4.59
CA LEU A 84 -9.90 5.85 -5.31
C LEU A 84 -10.42 4.51 -5.81
N LEU A 85 -9.56 3.72 -6.47
CA LEU A 85 -9.93 2.38 -6.97
C LEU A 85 -10.42 1.47 -5.83
N SER A 86 -9.72 1.46 -4.69
CA SER A 86 -10.13 0.67 -3.53
C SER A 86 -11.49 1.11 -2.99
N ARG A 87 -11.71 2.42 -2.78
CA ARG A 87 -12.98 2.94 -2.25
C ARG A 87 -14.15 2.78 -3.22
N ALA A 88 -13.89 2.95 -4.52
CA ALA A 88 -14.90 2.73 -5.56
C ALA A 88 -15.34 1.27 -5.58
N LEU A 89 -14.40 0.34 -5.43
CA LEU A 89 -14.70 -1.09 -5.36
C LEU A 89 -15.51 -1.44 -4.10
N ASP A 90 -15.19 -0.84 -2.94
CA ASP A 90 -15.97 -0.97 -1.71
C ASP A 90 -17.42 -0.45 -1.88
N ALA A 91 -17.62 0.50 -2.79
CA ALA A 91 -18.94 1.02 -3.19
C ALA A 91 -19.62 0.18 -4.30
N GLY A 92 -18.99 -0.91 -4.77
CA GLY A 92 -19.52 -1.76 -5.83
C GLY A 92 -19.22 -1.28 -7.25
N PHE A 93 -18.29 -0.34 -7.40
CA PHE A 93 -17.88 0.23 -8.69
C PHE A 93 -16.52 -0.30 -9.11
N LYS A 94 -16.46 -0.93 -10.28
CA LYS A 94 -15.21 -1.47 -10.83
C LYS A 94 -14.77 -0.68 -12.06
N PHE A 95 -13.55 -0.20 -12.00
CA PHE A 95 -12.79 0.35 -13.12
C PHE A 95 -11.30 0.19 -12.83
N THR A 96 -10.47 0.32 -13.85
CA THR A 96 -9.02 0.14 -13.72
C THR A 96 -8.29 1.49 -13.56
N ALA A 97 -7.04 1.45 -13.13
CA ALA A 97 -6.20 2.64 -13.15
C ALA A 97 -6.07 3.22 -14.57
N ALA A 98 -5.97 2.35 -15.58
CA ALA A 98 -5.92 2.77 -16.99
C ALA A 98 -7.20 3.52 -17.41
N ASP A 99 -8.38 3.10 -16.92
CA ASP A 99 -9.64 3.80 -17.18
C ASP A 99 -9.64 5.22 -16.59
N LEU A 100 -9.12 5.38 -15.38
CA LEU A 100 -8.98 6.70 -14.74
C LEU A 100 -8.01 7.59 -15.50
N PHE A 101 -6.87 7.07 -15.96
CA PHE A 101 -5.91 7.84 -16.76
C PHE A 101 -6.46 8.21 -18.15
N GLN A 102 -7.27 7.36 -18.77
CA GLN A 102 -7.88 7.62 -20.07
C GLN A 102 -9.11 8.52 -19.99
N ALA A 103 -9.82 8.49 -18.86
CA ALA A 103 -11.04 9.25 -18.62
C ALA A 103 -10.99 9.89 -17.22
N PRO A 104 -10.11 10.89 -17.00
CA PRO A 104 -9.92 11.49 -15.68
C PRO A 104 -11.08 12.42 -15.27
N VAL A 105 -11.99 12.74 -16.15
CA VAL A 105 -13.19 13.54 -15.86
C VAL A 105 -14.27 12.67 -15.25
N LEU A 106 -14.89 13.14 -14.15
CA LEU A 106 -15.84 12.36 -13.35
C LEU A 106 -16.93 11.68 -14.20
N LYS A 107 -17.63 12.42 -15.06
CA LYS A 107 -18.67 11.87 -15.95
C LYS A 107 -18.16 10.82 -16.93
N GLU A 108 -16.94 10.99 -17.41
CA GLU A 108 -16.31 10.07 -18.38
C GLU A 108 -15.86 8.79 -17.70
N LEU A 109 -15.30 8.92 -16.49
CA LEU A 109 -14.98 7.78 -15.66
C LEU A 109 -16.23 7.00 -15.27
N ALA A 110 -17.31 7.69 -14.90
CA ALA A 110 -18.58 7.04 -14.57
C ALA A 110 -19.14 6.15 -15.69
N LEU A 111 -18.87 6.49 -16.96
CA LEU A 111 -19.23 5.67 -18.13
C LEU A 111 -18.36 4.41 -18.28
N LYS A 112 -17.16 4.42 -17.67
CA LYS A 112 -16.25 3.26 -17.64
C LYS A 112 -16.51 2.32 -16.47
N VAL A 113 -17.31 2.77 -15.49
CA VAL A 113 -17.67 1.97 -14.33
C VAL A 113 -18.54 0.80 -14.74
N HIS A 114 -18.09 -0.38 -14.43
CA HIS A 114 -18.91 -1.59 -14.54
C HIS A 114 -19.59 -1.85 -13.19
N LEU A 115 -20.91 -1.84 -13.19
CA LEU A 115 -21.70 -2.34 -12.06
C LEU A 115 -21.59 -3.85 -12.09
N GLU A 116 -20.76 -4.43 -11.25
CA GLU A 116 -20.84 -5.86 -11.00
C GLU A 116 -21.91 -6.12 -9.91
N PRO A 117 -22.71 -7.19 -10.02
CA PRO A 117 -23.41 -7.70 -8.85
C PRO A 117 -22.34 -7.87 -7.78
N GLN A 118 -22.55 -7.29 -6.61
CA GLN A 118 -21.56 -7.23 -5.54
C GLN A 118 -20.84 -8.58 -5.45
N PRO A 119 -19.51 -8.64 -5.71
CA PRO A 119 -18.80 -9.86 -5.40
C PRO A 119 -18.97 -10.09 -3.91
N SER A 120 -19.29 -11.32 -3.53
CA SER A 120 -19.42 -11.74 -2.14
C SER A 120 -18.14 -11.46 -1.31
N SER A 121 -17.08 -10.98 -1.95
CA SER A 121 -15.80 -10.59 -1.34
C SER A 121 -15.32 -9.26 -1.89
N PRO A 122 -15.60 -8.14 -1.20
CA PRO A 122 -15.14 -6.82 -1.60
C PRO A 122 -13.61 -6.72 -1.56
N GLY A 123 -13.02 -6.12 -2.56
CA GLY A 123 -11.65 -5.61 -2.48
C GLY A 123 -10.54 -6.37 -3.22
N VAL A 124 -10.82 -7.43 -4.01
CA VAL A 124 -9.76 -8.03 -4.85
C VAL A 124 -9.40 -7.12 -6.02
N ILE A 125 -8.12 -6.78 -6.16
CA ILE A 125 -7.59 -5.96 -7.25
C ILE A 125 -7.08 -6.88 -8.36
N CYS A 126 -7.73 -6.91 -9.52
CA CYS A 126 -7.18 -7.58 -10.71
C CYS A 126 -6.11 -6.70 -11.35
N VAL A 127 -4.83 -7.08 -11.21
CA VAL A 127 -3.71 -6.34 -11.81
C VAL A 127 -3.42 -6.83 -13.23
N ARG A 128 -3.52 -8.14 -13.44
CA ARG A 128 -3.40 -8.80 -14.75
C ARG A 128 -4.42 -9.92 -14.83
N ALA A 129 -5.32 -9.85 -15.82
CA ALA A 129 -6.38 -10.85 -15.99
C ALA A 129 -5.95 -12.04 -16.86
N THR A 130 -4.86 -11.89 -17.62
CA THR A 130 -4.43 -12.86 -18.65
C THR A 130 -3.30 -13.75 -18.16
N GLY A 131 -3.23 -14.96 -18.74
CA GLY A 131 -2.21 -15.96 -18.51
C GLY A 131 -2.79 -17.37 -18.52
N SER A 132 -1.98 -18.36 -18.88
CA SER A 132 -2.37 -19.76 -18.97
C SER A 132 -2.12 -20.55 -17.68
N GLN A 133 -1.24 -20.03 -16.82
CA GLN A 133 -0.84 -20.64 -15.57
C GLN A 133 -1.82 -20.29 -14.43
N PRO A 134 -1.82 -21.04 -13.30
CA PRO A 134 -2.59 -20.68 -12.12
C PRO A 134 -2.32 -19.25 -11.64
N PRO A 135 -3.31 -18.54 -11.08
CA PRO A 135 -3.16 -17.17 -10.64
C PRO A 135 -2.13 -17.02 -9.51
N LEU A 136 -1.43 -15.88 -9.49
CA LEU A 136 -0.59 -15.43 -8.39
C LEU A 136 -1.35 -14.40 -7.57
N PHE A 137 -1.46 -14.65 -6.26
CA PHE A 137 -2.10 -13.75 -5.31
C PHE A 137 -1.04 -12.98 -4.51
N PHE A 138 -1.05 -11.67 -4.63
CA PHE A 138 -0.28 -10.81 -3.75
C PHE A 138 -1.07 -10.45 -2.51
N VAL A 139 -0.43 -10.58 -1.36
CA VAL A 139 -1.04 -10.36 -0.06
C VAL A 139 -0.69 -8.97 0.46
N PRO A 140 -1.69 -8.18 0.93
CA PRO A 140 -1.44 -6.83 1.41
C PRO A 140 -0.51 -6.81 2.63
N THR A 141 0.23 -5.72 2.78
CA THR A 141 1.03 -5.49 3.99
C THR A 141 0.12 -5.22 5.19
N GLY A 142 0.68 -5.21 6.40
CA GLY A 142 -0.06 -4.85 7.61
C GLY A 142 -0.62 -3.42 7.62
N LEU A 143 -0.25 -2.58 6.63
CA LEU A 143 -0.85 -1.27 6.38
C LEU A 143 -2.17 -1.37 5.60
N GLY A 144 -2.54 -2.55 5.12
CA GLY A 144 -3.68 -2.77 4.25
C GLY A 144 -3.46 -2.34 2.81
N ASP A 145 -2.21 -2.13 2.41
CA ASP A 145 -1.83 -1.66 1.09
C ASP A 145 -1.25 -2.78 0.22
N CYS A 146 -1.74 -2.85 -1.02
CA CYS A 146 -1.25 -3.70 -2.09
C CYS A 146 -0.72 -2.89 -3.30
N SER A 147 -0.64 -1.57 -3.21
CA SER A 147 -0.24 -0.70 -4.32
C SER A 147 1.17 -0.99 -4.83
N TYR A 148 2.02 -1.54 -3.98
CA TYR A 148 3.40 -1.93 -4.33
C TYR A 148 3.48 -2.91 -5.50
N ILE A 149 2.40 -3.67 -5.78
CA ILE A 149 2.38 -4.66 -6.85
C ILE A 149 2.24 -4.04 -8.23
N LEU A 150 1.64 -2.86 -8.38
CA LEU A 150 1.31 -2.27 -9.68
C LEU A 150 2.57 -2.12 -10.54
N ASN A 151 3.55 -1.38 -10.04
CA ASN A 151 4.82 -1.18 -10.75
C ASN A 151 5.65 -2.46 -10.88
N LEU A 152 5.56 -3.38 -9.92
CA LEU A 152 6.28 -4.66 -9.95
C LEU A 152 5.74 -5.56 -11.06
N VAL A 153 4.41 -5.66 -11.16
CA VAL A 153 3.73 -6.54 -12.14
C VAL A 153 3.96 -6.08 -13.59
N GLU A 154 4.08 -4.78 -13.83
CA GLU A 154 4.42 -4.25 -15.16
C GLU A 154 5.78 -4.76 -15.66
N GLU A 155 6.72 -5.00 -14.75
CA GLU A 155 8.08 -5.46 -15.06
C GLU A 155 8.22 -7.00 -14.99
N MET A 156 7.15 -7.72 -14.58
CA MET A 156 7.15 -9.20 -14.50
C MET A 156 6.83 -9.86 -15.84
N ASP A 157 7.68 -10.83 -16.21
CA ASP A 157 7.45 -11.75 -17.32
C ASP A 157 6.89 -13.07 -16.77
N ALA A 158 5.57 -13.09 -16.52
CA ALA A 158 4.87 -14.23 -15.96
C ALA A 158 3.57 -14.50 -16.74
N ASP A 159 3.38 -15.74 -17.19
CA ASP A 159 2.20 -16.18 -17.94
C ASP A 159 1.08 -16.64 -16.98
N CYS A 160 0.66 -15.73 -16.08
CA CYS A 160 -0.42 -16.01 -15.15
C CYS A 160 -1.24 -14.76 -14.83
N PRO A 161 -2.52 -14.92 -14.51
CA PRO A 161 -3.30 -13.86 -13.88
C PRO A 161 -2.68 -13.43 -12.54
N ILE A 162 -2.74 -12.13 -12.23
CA ILE A 162 -2.19 -11.58 -11.00
C ILE A 162 -3.23 -10.75 -10.28
N TYR A 163 -3.43 -11.05 -9.01
CA TYR A 163 -4.43 -10.40 -8.15
C TYR A 163 -3.78 -9.89 -6.87
N GLY A 164 -4.20 -8.69 -6.43
CA GLY A 164 -3.98 -8.21 -5.08
C GLY A 164 -5.17 -8.59 -4.20
N LEU A 165 -4.90 -9.22 -3.06
CA LEU A 165 -5.95 -9.59 -2.12
C LEU A 165 -6.40 -8.39 -1.29
N PRO A 166 -7.69 -8.36 -0.86
CA PRO A 166 -8.19 -7.30 -0.02
C PRO A 166 -7.61 -7.38 1.38
N TRP A 167 -7.57 -6.24 2.04
CA TRP A 167 -7.44 -6.23 3.50
C TRP A 167 -8.77 -6.59 4.14
N PRO A 168 -8.82 -7.60 5.02
CA PRO A 168 -10.06 -7.98 5.67
C PRO A 168 -10.67 -6.85 6.49
N SER A 169 -12.00 -6.80 6.58
CA SER A 169 -12.73 -5.84 7.42
C SER A 169 -12.86 -6.39 8.83
N PHE A 170 -12.33 -5.67 9.84
CA PHE A 170 -12.36 -6.07 11.24
C PHE A 170 -13.44 -5.41 12.09
N ARG A 171 -14.45 -4.80 11.46
CA ARG A 171 -15.49 -4.06 12.19
C ARG A 171 -16.22 -4.84 13.28
N GLU A 172 -16.08 -6.18 13.28
CA GLU A 172 -16.81 -7.07 14.19
C GLU A 172 -15.92 -7.86 15.17
N VAL A 173 -14.58 -7.74 15.11
CA VAL A 173 -13.66 -8.57 15.92
C VAL A 173 -12.82 -7.73 16.86
N CYS A 174 -13.08 -7.87 18.16
CA CYS A 174 -12.38 -7.09 19.21
C CYS A 174 -10.86 -7.37 19.33
N SER A 175 -10.36 -8.51 18.85
CA SER A 175 -8.92 -8.86 18.82
C SER A 175 -8.69 -9.91 17.75
N PRO A 176 -8.45 -9.53 16.49
CA PRO A 176 -8.22 -10.49 15.44
C PRO A 176 -6.91 -11.23 15.67
N THR A 177 -6.91 -12.56 15.51
CA THR A 177 -5.67 -13.34 15.35
C THR A 177 -5.27 -13.35 13.88
N LEU A 178 -4.01 -13.66 13.59
CA LEU A 178 -3.54 -13.71 12.21
C LEU A 178 -4.26 -14.81 11.41
N GLU A 179 -4.64 -15.89 12.07
CA GLU A 179 -5.44 -16.99 11.51
C GLU A 179 -6.87 -16.54 11.18
N ALA A 180 -7.47 -15.70 12.03
CA ALA A 180 -8.80 -15.12 11.77
C ALA A 180 -8.73 -14.15 10.57
N ILE A 181 -7.68 -13.33 10.49
CA ILE A 181 -7.40 -12.47 9.34
C ILE A 181 -7.28 -13.29 8.06
N ALA A 182 -6.46 -14.35 8.09
CA ALA A 182 -6.26 -15.25 6.97
C ALA A 182 -7.57 -15.90 6.51
N SER A 183 -8.40 -16.38 7.45
CA SER A 183 -9.67 -17.05 7.13
C SER A 183 -10.66 -16.15 6.38
N GLN A 184 -10.67 -14.85 6.68
CA GLN A 184 -11.55 -13.88 6.01
C GLN A 184 -11.18 -13.62 4.55
N VAL A 185 -9.95 -13.89 4.14
CA VAL A 185 -9.48 -13.70 2.75
C VAL A 185 -9.79 -14.91 1.86
N ILE A 186 -9.99 -16.08 2.45
CA ILE A 186 -10.24 -17.34 1.71
C ILE A 186 -11.42 -17.27 0.74
N PRO A 187 -12.60 -16.71 1.09
CA PRO A 187 -13.71 -16.57 0.14
C PRO A 187 -13.29 -15.82 -1.13
N ALA A 188 -12.56 -14.71 -0.99
CA ALA A 188 -12.08 -13.91 -2.13
C ALA A 188 -11.12 -14.70 -3.03
N ILE A 189 -10.24 -15.51 -2.44
CA ILE A 189 -9.33 -16.39 -3.19
C ILE A 189 -10.13 -17.44 -3.95
N ARG A 190 -11.15 -18.05 -3.31
CA ARG A 190 -11.97 -19.13 -3.90
C ARG A 190 -12.89 -18.66 -5.00
N GLU A 191 -13.30 -17.42 -5.02
CA GLU A 191 -14.06 -16.82 -6.13
C GLU A 191 -13.23 -16.79 -7.42
N ILE A 192 -11.92 -16.52 -7.31
CA ILE A 192 -11.01 -16.49 -8.45
C ILE A 192 -10.56 -17.90 -8.83
N ARG A 193 -10.23 -18.70 -7.82
CA ARG A 193 -9.80 -20.08 -7.98
C ARG A 193 -10.37 -20.95 -6.89
N SER A 194 -11.36 -21.76 -7.24
CA SER A 194 -12.14 -22.57 -6.28
C SER A 194 -11.33 -23.66 -5.57
N ARG A 195 -10.23 -24.13 -6.20
CA ARG A 195 -9.31 -25.16 -5.63
C ARG A 195 -7.87 -24.88 -6.04
N GLY A 196 -6.97 -25.35 -5.21
CA GLY A 196 -5.51 -25.29 -5.46
C GLY A 196 -5.05 -25.98 -6.77
N PRO A 197 -3.76 -25.95 -7.09
CA PRO A 197 -2.72 -25.36 -6.25
C PRO A 197 -2.80 -23.83 -6.23
N TYR A 198 -2.57 -23.24 -5.05
CA TYR A 198 -2.53 -21.80 -4.87
C TYR A 198 -1.09 -21.28 -4.90
N ARG A 199 -0.92 -20.03 -5.35
CA ARG A 199 0.38 -19.36 -5.44
C ARG A 199 0.30 -17.98 -4.80
N PHE A 200 1.21 -17.69 -3.88
CA PHE A 200 1.22 -16.45 -3.11
C PHE A 200 2.54 -15.70 -3.21
N ALA A 201 2.46 -14.39 -3.13
CA ALA A 201 3.59 -13.50 -2.93
C ALA A 201 3.23 -12.44 -1.89
N GLY A 202 4.17 -12.09 -1.02
CA GLY A 202 3.97 -11.05 -0.01
C GLY A 202 5.23 -10.27 0.26
N TYR A 203 5.10 -8.95 0.33
CA TYR A 203 6.16 -8.04 0.70
C TYR A 203 6.07 -7.71 2.20
N SER A 204 7.22 -7.71 2.89
CA SER A 204 7.27 -7.33 4.30
C SER A 204 6.28 -8.14 5.16
N SER A 205 5.43 -7.48 5.94
CA SER A 205 4.38 -8.11 6.76
C SER A 205 3.33 -8.88 5.95
N GLY A 206 3.14 -8.54 4.66
CA GLY A 206 2.25 -9.28 3.77
C GLY A 206 2.70 -10.73 3.52
N GLY A 207 4.00 -11.01 3.57
CA GLY A 207 4.49 -12.38 3.48
C GLY A 207 4.15 -13.23 4.71
N ILE A 208 4.07 -12.62 5.89
CA ILE A 208 3.64 -13.32 7.11
C ILE A 208 2.15 -13.67 7.03
N LEU A 209 1.33 -12.75 6.53
CA LEU A 209 -0.09 -13.02 6.28
C LEU A 209 -0.26 -14.07 5.18
N ALA A 210 0.56 -14.04 4.11
CA ALA A 210 0.55 -15.07 3.07
C ALA A 210 0.83 -16.46 3.65
N TYR A 211 1.76 -16.55 4.61
CA TYR A 211 2.07 -17.80 5.30
C TYR A 211 0.91 -18.30 6.15
N ALA A 212 0.22 -17.41 6.87
CA ALA A 212 -0.98 -17.76 7.64
C ALA A 212 -2.16 -18.18 6.74
N ILE A 213 -2.30 -17.56 5.55
CA ILE A 213 -3.27 -17.99 4.53
C ILE A 213 -2.94 -19.39 4.03
N ALA A 214 -1.67 -19.67 3.75
CA ALA A 214 -1.21 -21.00 3.33
C ALA A 214 -1.45 -22.05 4.41
N GLU A 215 -1.18 -21.75 5.68
CA GLU A 215 -1.50 -22.61 6.83
C GLU A 215 -2.98 -22.97 6.84
N HIS A 216 -3.85 -21.98 6.71
CA HIS A 216 -5.30 -22.18 6.70
C HIS A 216 -5.74 -23.05 5.51
N LEU A 217 -5.24 -22.79 4.30
CA LEU A 217 -5.57 -23.59 3.09
C LEU A 217 -5.11 -25.03 3.22
N LEU A 218 -3.89 -25.26 3.73
CA LEU A 218 -3.37 -26.60 3.98
C LEU A 218 -4.21 -27.35 5.00
N SER A 219 -4.74 -26.67 6.04
CA SER A 219 -5.67 -27.27 7.01
C SER A 219 -7.00 -27.71 6.37
N LEU A 220 -7.37 -27.12 5.24
CA LEU A 220 -8.53 -27.49 4.43
C LEU A 220 -8.21 -28.53 3.33
N ASN A 221 -7.03 -29.18 3.39
CA ASN A 221 -6.50 -30.11 2.40
C ASN A 221 -6.33 -29.50 0.99
N GLU A 222 -6.11 -28.21 0.91
CA GLU A 222 -5.75 -27.54 -0.33
C GLU A 222 -4.22 -27.51 -0.49
N THR A 223 -3.73 -27.33 -1.71
CA THR A 223 -2.29 -27.30 -2.00
C THR A 223 -1.82 -25.89 -2.29
N VAL A 224 -0.62 -25.55 -1.80
CA VAL A 224 0.11 -24.32 -2.12
C VAL A 224 1.37 -24.72 -2.87
N SER A 225 1.47 -24.35 -4.15
CA SER A 225 2.59 -24.73 -5.02
C SER A 225 3.67 -23.66 -5.16
N PHE A 226 3.40 -22.43 -4.70
CA PHE A 226 4.38 -21.35 -4.77
C PHE A 226 4.19 -20.36 -3.62
N MET A 227 5.29 -20.01 -2.94
CA MET A 227 5.33 -19.00 -1.91
C MET A 227 6.55 -18.09 -2.10
N ALA A 228 6.30 -16.81 -2.40
CA ALA A 228 7.35 -15.80 -2.53
C ALA A 228 7.32 -14.82 -1.36
N PHE A 229 8.43 -14.70 -0.67
CA PHE A 229 8.68 -13.71 0.37
C PHE A 229 9.57 -12.60 -0.17
N ILE A 230 9.08 -11.38 -0.18
CA ILE A 230 9.83 -10.21 -0.61
C ILE A 230 10.29 -9.47 0.64
N ASP A 231 11.52 -9.73 1.05
CA ASP A 231 12.20 -9.27 2.26
C ASP A 231 11.37 -9.47 3.54
N VAL A 232 10.75 -10.65 3.67
CA VAL A 232 9.90 -11.03 4.79
C VAL A 232 10.75 -11.56 5.93
N ARG A 233 10.66 -10.94 7.09
CA ARG A 233 11.34 -11.36 8.31
C ARG A 233 10.41 -12.11 9.21
N LEU A 234 10.87 -13.24 9.75
CA LEU A 234 10.12 -13.91 10.81
C LEU A 234 10.09 -13.01 12.05
N PRO A 235 8.92 -12.73 12.64
CA PRO A 235 8.82 -11.87 13.81
C PRO A 235 9.65 -12.44 14.97
N ALA A 236 10.61 -11.67 15.45
CA ALA A 236 11.29 -11.93 16.70
C ALA A 236 10.56 -11.20 17.83
N LYS A 237 10.42 -11.84 18.99
CA LYS A 237 9.90 -11.11 20.16
C LYS A 237 10.92 -10.04 20.55
N PRO A 238 10.62 -8.75 20.42
CA PRO A 238 11.51 -7.72 20.96
C PRO A 238 11.49 -7.84 22.47
N ALA A 239 12.66 -8.06 23.06
CA ALA A 239 12.78 -8.07 24.51
C ALA A 239 12.42 -6.69 25.06
N GLY A 240 11.44 -6.63 25.96
CA GLY A 240 11.13 -5.44 26.74
C GLY A 240 10.22 -4.38 26.12
N MET A 241 9.63 -4.61 24.95
CA MET A 241 8.65 -3.69 24.34
C MET A 241 7.21 -4.15 24.58
N THR A 242 6.34 -3.19 24.89
CA THR A 242 4.90 -3.44 24.93
C THR A 242 4.31 -3.48 23.52
N PRO A 243 3.11 -4.08 23.34
CA PRO A 243 2.39 -4.05 22.06
C PRO A 243 2.23 -2.64 21.50
N THR A 244 1.77 -1.71 22.31
CA THR A 244 1.58 -0.30 21.94
C THR A 244 2.88 0.36 21.47
N GLN A 245 4.00 0.08 22.14
CA GLN A 245 5.31 0.60 21.72
C GLN A 245 5.73 0.07 20.35
N MET A 246 5.45 -1.20 20.06
CA MET A 246 5.74 -1.77 18.74
C MET A 246 4.90 -1.12 17.64
N VAL A 247 3.61 -0.91 17.91
CA VAL A 247 2.72 -0.22 16.96
C VAL A 247 3.20 1.21 16.72
N CYS A 248 3.53 1.95 17.78
CA CYS A 248 4.06 3.31 17.66
C CYS A 248 5.36 3.38 16.84
N GLU A 249 6.26 2.38 16.96
CA GLU A 249 7.47 2.33 16.12
C GLU A 249 7.13 2.11 14.65
N VAL A 250 6.17 1.21 14.34
CA VAL A 250 5.72 1.00 12.95
C VAL A 250 5.08 2.27 12.41
N VAL A 251 4.25 2.95 13.19
CA VAL A 251 3.63 4.24 12.78
C VAL A 251 4.72 5.28 12.49
N LEU A 252 5.74 5.39 13.33
CA LEU A 252 6.86 6.32 13.07
C LEU A 252 7.60 6.02 11.74
N GLU A 253 7.74 4.75 11.38
CA GLU A 253 8.32 4.35 10.09
C GLU A 253 7.41 4.72 8.91
N THR A 254 6.09 4.78 9.09
CA THR A 254 5.13 5.19 8.03
C THR A 254 5.06 6.69 7.82
N LEU A 255 5.49 7.49 8.80
CA LEU A 255 5.49 8.95 8.72
C LEU A 255 6.71 9.51 7.97
N GLU A 256 7.62 8.67 7.48
CA GLU A 256 8.80 9.14 6.72
C GLU A 256 8.40 9.83 5.39
N PRO A 257 9.13 10.88 4.95
CA PRO A 257 10.41 11.36 5.48
C PRO A 257 10.26 12.36 6.63
N LEU A 258 10.73 11.99 7.83
CA LEU A 258 10.80 12.87 8.97
C LEU A 258 12.21 13.47 9.11
N GLU A 259 12.32 14.73 9.55
CA GLU A 259 13.59 15.31 9.96
C GLU A 259 14.17 14.57 11.17
N ASP A 260 15.47 14.42 11.24
CA ASP A 260 16.16 13.66 12.31
C ASP A 260 15.79 14.14 13.73
N GLU A 261 15.52 15.43 13.93
CA GLU A 261 15.11 15.99 15.22
C GLU A 261 13.68 15.62 15.58
N HIS A 262 12.74 15.74 14.61
CA HIS A 262 11.34 15.32 14.80
C HIS A 262 11.27 13.83 15.09
N PHE A 263 12.01 13.01 14.35
CA PHE A 263 12.06 11.58 14.58
C PHE A 263 12.52 11.21 15.98
N LYS A 264 13.63 11.82 16.47
CA LYS A 264 14.15 11.57 17.82
C LYS A 264 13.14 11.97 18.91
N LEU A 265 12.48 13.10 18.72
CA LEU A 265 11.45 13.58 19.65
C LEU A 265 10.25 12.64 19.70
N LEU A 266 9.70 12.29 18.54
CA LEU A 266 8.55 11.39 18.43
C LEU A 266 8.86 9.97 18.95
N LYS A 267 10.08 9.47 18.70
CA LYS A 267 10.53 8.18 19.21
C LYS A 267 10.59 8.13 20.75
N ARG A 268 11.02 9.23 21.38
CA ARG A 268 10.97 9.32 22.86
C ARG A 268 9.53 9.36 23.37
N PHE A 269 8.68 10.09 22.67
CA PHE A 269 7.28 10.26 23.04
C PHE A 269 6.50 8.96 22.89
N ALA A 270 6.74 8.20 21.82
CA ALA A 270 6.10 6.91 21.50
C ALA A 270 6.25 5.84 22.61
N ARG A 271 7.27 5.94 23.47
CA ARG A 271 7.52 4.96 24.54
C ARG A 271 6.42 4.92 25.60
N HIS A 272 5.66 6.02 25.74
CA HIS A 272 4.69 6.19 26.82
C HIS A 272 3.33 6.71 26.31
N SER A 273 3.10 6.68 24.99
CA SER A 273 1.93 7.31 24.37
C SER A 273 1.11 6.29 23.60
N SER A 274 -0.17 6.59 23.41
CA SER A 274 -1.00 5.91 22.41
C SER A 274 -0.68 6.41 21.00
N ILE A 275 -1.17 5.70 19.97
CA ILE A 275 -1.02 6.11 18.58
C ILE A 275 -1.63 7.49 18.36
N ALA A 276 -2.85 7.72 18.88
CA ALA A 276 -3.55 9.00 18.76
C ALA A 276 -2.71 10.16 19.34
N GLN A 277 -2.12 9.96 20.53
CA GLN A 277 -1.23 10.95 21.15
C GLN A 277 0.05 11.17 20.34
N LEU A 278 0.60 10.12 19.73
CA LEU A 278 1.78 10.20 18.88
C LEU A 278 1.50 11.03 17.61
N ILE A 279 0.37 10.79 16.95
CA ILE A 279 -0.07 11.54 15.77
C ILE A 279 -0.38 13.01 16.13
N GLU A 280 -1.12 13.24 17.21
CA GLU A 280 -1.37 14.59 17.70
C GLU A 280 -0.06 15.35 17.97
N LYS A 281 0.93 14.66 18.57
CA LYS A 281 2.25 15.25 18.79
C LYS A 281 2.98 15.56 17.50
N ALA A 282 2.90 14.67 16.50
CA ALA A 282 3.50 14.88 15.18
C ALA A 282 2.90 16.11 14.47
N HIS A 283 1.58 16.32 14.55
CA HIS A 283 0.92 17.55 14.08
C HIS A 283 1.42 18.80 14.83
N GLN A 284 1.46 18.75 16.17
CA GLN A 284 1.87 19.89 17.01
C GLN A 284 3.28 20.40 16.68
N ILE A 285 4.20 19.51 16.31
CA ILE A 285 5.57 19.88 15.96
C ILE A 285 5.78 20.14 14.47
N GLY A 286 4.71 20.06 13.66
CA GLY A 286 4.80 20.25 12.21
C GLY A 286 5.49 19.11 11.45
N ALA A 287 5.63 17.95 12.07
CA ALA A 287 6.25 16.78 11.45
C ALA A 287 5.36 16.14 10.38
N ILE A 288 4.04 16.32 10.50
CA ILE A 288 3.03 15.91 9.51
C ILE A 288 2.05 17.06 9.27
N PRO A 289 1.45 17.16 8.07
CA PRO A 289 0.46 18.19 7.75
C PRO A 289 -0.80 18.07 8.63
N PRO A 290 -1.49 19.19 8.95
CA PRO A 290 -2.69 19.17 9.78
C PRO A 290 -3.86 18.38 9.20
N ASP A 291 -3.91 18.26 7.88
CA ASP A 291 -4.92 17.51 7.11
C ASP A 291 -4.58 16.01 6.94
N HIS A 292 -3.43 15.59 7.47
CA HIS A 292 -3.05 14.19 7.47
C HIS A 292 -3.98 13.37 8.38
N ASN A 293 -4.87 12.61 7.78
CA ASN A 293 -5.83 11.77 8.50
C ASN A 293 -5.85 10.35 7.93
N ASP A 294 -4.96 9.52 8.44
CA ASP A 294 -4.87 8.10 8.10
C ASP A 294 -5.39 7.19 9.24
N ALA A 295 -6.45 7.62 9.94
CA ALA A 295 -6.99 6.90 11.11
C ALA A 295 -7.26 5.42 10.81
N LEU A 296 -7.81 5.12 9.62
CA LEU A 296 -8.06 3.74 9.19
C LEU A 296 -6.77 2.94 9.01
N MET A 297 -5.71 3.55 8.49
CA MET A 297 -4.40 2.91 8.37
C MET A 297 -3.81 2.60 9.74
N TYR A 298 -3.89 3.53 10.69
CA TYR A 298 -3.38 3.32 12.04
C TYR A 298 -4.14 2.22 12.78
N GLU A 299 -5.46 2.15 12.63
CA GLU A 299 -6.28 1.06 13.15
C GLU A 299 -5.86 -0.29 12.59
N ARG A 300 -5.63 -0.38 11.28
CA ARG A 300 -5.14 -1.60 10.61
C ARG A 300 -3.76 -2.03 11.13
N ILE A 301 -2.84 -1.08 11.30
CA ILE A 301 -1.51 -1.35 11.88
C ILE A 301 -1.67 -1.94 13.29
N GLU A 302 -2.50 -1.34 14.13
CA GLU A 302 -2.72 -1.78 15.51
C GLU A 302 -3.28 -3.20 15.56
N GLN A 303 -4.31 -3.48 14.76
CA GLN A 303 -4.94 -4.79 14.67
C GLN A 303 -3.95 -5.85 14.17
N PHE A 304 -3.22 -5.55 13.11
CA PHE A 304 -2.24 -6.47 12.55
C PHE A 304 -1.09 -6.73 13.51
N GLN A 305 -0.52 -5.72 14.13
CA GLN A 305 0.58 -5.87 15.09
C GLN A 305 0.14 -6.66 16.33
N SER A 306 -1.09 -6.43 16.79
CA SER A 306 -1.67 -7.21 17.89
C SER A 306 -1.82 -8.68 17.53
N ALA A 307 -2.34 -8.99 16.35
CA ALA A 307 -2.46 -10.34 15.82
C ALA A 307 -1.08 -11.01 15.66
N LEU A 308 -0.11 -10.27 15.12
CA LEU A 308 1.24 -10.77 14.87
C LEU A 308 1.99 -11.19 16.14
N GLN A 309 1.73 -10.53 17.27
CA GLN A 309 2.35 -10.87 18.54
C GLN A 309 1.91 -12.25 19.08
N LEU A 310 0.67 -12.61 18.78
CA LEU A 310 0.09 -13.89 19.18
C LEU A 310 0.46 -15.01 18.22
N TYR A 311 0.73 -14.67 16.97
CA TYR A 311 1.03 -15.66 15.94
C TYR A 311 2.32 -16.42 16.18
N ARG A 312 2.26 -17.71 15.96
CA ARG A 312 3.39 -18.64 16.01
C ARG A 312 3.38 -19.42 14.71
N ALA A 313 4.22 -18.99 13.78
CA ALA A 313 4.34 -19.67 12.49
C ALA A 313 4.68 -21.16 12.69
N PRO A 314 3.80 -22.10 12.28
CA PRO A 314 4.10 -23.52 12.33
C PRO A 314 5.06 -23.91 11.20
N SER A 315 5.67 -25.08 11.30
CA SER A 315 6.35 -25.66 10.14
C SER A 315 5.33 -26.18 9.13
N LEU A 316 5.39 -25.65 7.91
CA LEU A 316 4.50 -26.06 6.81
C LEU A 316 5.27 -26.88 5.77
N PRO A 317 4.63 -27.84 5.08
CA PRO A 317 5.25 -28.62 4.01
C PRO A 317 5.23 -27.84 2.67
N ILE A 318 5.83 -26.65 2.66
CA ILE A 318 5.92 -25.78 1.49
C ILE A 318 7.36 -25.30 1.27
N GLU A 319 7.69 -25.03 0.01
CA GLU A 319 8.91 -24.32 -0.37
C GLU A 319 8.65 -22.82 -0.42
N VAL A 320 9.66 -22.05 0.03
CA VAL A 320 9.60 -20.60 0.08
C VAL A 320 10.75 -20.00 -0.71
N HIS A 321 10.44 -19.08 -1.62
CA HIS A 321 11.42 -18.27 -2.32
C HIS A 321 11.57 -16.93 -1.60
N GLN A 322 12.67 -16.75 -0.89
CA GLN A 322 12.98 -15.52 -0.14
C GLN A 322 13.84 -14.59 -1.00
N PHE A 323 13.26 -13.50 -1.48
CA PHE A 323 13.95 -12.40 -2.14
C PHE A 323 14.37 -11.39 -1.07
N TYR A 324 15.66 -11.32 -0.75
CA TYR A 324 16.13 -10.51 0.36
C TYR A 324 16.94 -9.30 -0.10
N ALA A 325 16.76 -8.16 0.55
CA ALA A 325 17.51 -6.95 0.30
C ALA A 325 18.98 -7.12 0.73
N THR A 326 19.95 -6.75 -0.15
CA THR A 326 21.38 -6.89 0.13
C THR A 326 21.93 -5.79 1.01
N ASP A 327 21.35 -4.59 0.93
CA ASP A 327 21.81 -3.47 1.72
C ASP A 327 21.11 -3.51 3.08
N SER A 328 21.89 -3.31 4.13
CA SER A 328 21.28 -3.13 5.44
C SER A 328 20.36 -1.91 5.36
N SER A 329 19.07 -2.14 5.65
CA SER A 329 18.18 -1.00 5.84
C SER A 329 18.80 -0.14 6.94
N VAL A 330 19.24 1.05 6.56
CA VAL A 330 19.41 2.14 7.52
C VAL A 330 17.99 2.57 7.86
N SER A 331 17.21 1.65 8.46
CA SER A 331 15.98 2.07 9.11
C SER A 331 16.39 3.09 10.17
N CYS A 332 15.53 4.03 10.46
CA CYS A 332 15.77 5.00 11.55
C CYS A 332 16.20 4.32 12.85
N ARG A 333 15.89 3.03 13.01
CA ARG A 333 16.34 2.14 14.08
C ARG A 333 17.86 1.94 14.08
N ALA A 334 18.49 1.76 12.91
CA ALA A 334 19.93 1.52 12.78
C ALA A 334 20.78 2.81 12.90
N ARG A 335 20.18 4.00 12.71
CA ARG A 335 20.88 5.28 12.88
C ARG A 335 21.16 5.62 14.33
N LEU A 336 20.39 5.07 15.27
CA LEU A 336 20.49 5.40 16.69
C LEU A 336 21.12 4.31 17.57
N ASP A 337 21.27 3.08 17.08
CA ASP A 337 21.80 1.97 17.88
C ASP A 337 22.67 1.03 17.04
N LYS A 338 23.93 1.42 16.85
CA LYS A 338 24.93 0.62 16.13
C LYS A 338 25.30 -0.70 16.86
N SER A 339 24.81 -0.91 18.10
CA SER A 339 25.22 -2.02 18.95
C SER A 339 24.27 -3.23 18.98
N SER A 340 23.08 -3.16 18.34
CA SER A 340 22.05 -4.20 18.48
C SER A 340 21.47 -4.77 17.18
N ILE A 341 22.22 -4.77 16.08
CA ILE A 341 21.81 -5.56 14.92
C ILE A 341 22.07 -7.01 15.28
N ALA A 342 20.99 -7.72 15.67
CA ALA A 342 21.07 -9.16 15.91
C ALA A 342 21.63 -9.86 14.65
N PRO A 343 22.53 -10.84 14.77
CA PRO A 343 23.10 -11.59 13.63
C PRO A 343 22.04 -12.15 12.67
N GLU A 344 20.84 -12.41 13.18
CA GLU A 344 19.66 -12.89 12.44
C GLU A 344 19.13 -11.88 11.40
N MET A 345 19.40 -10.60 11.59
CA MET A 345 18.96 -9.55 10.63
C MET A 345 19.78 -9.53 9.34
N SER A 346 20.95 -10.13 9.33
CA SER A 346 21.83 -10.27 8.16
C SER A 346 21.67 -11.59 7.41
N SER A 347 20.95 -12.57 7.99
CA SER A 347 20.74 -13.87 7.33
C SER A 347 19.86 -13.71 6.08
N PRO A 348 20.24 -14.31 4.93
CA PRO A 348 19.40 -14.37 3.74
C PRO A 348 18.01 -14.98 4.01
N MET A 349 17.90 -15.92 4.93
CA MET A 349 16.65 -16.60 5.30
C MET A 349 15.76 -15.76 6.24
N ARG A 350 16.24 -14.60 6.74
CA ARG A 350 15.46 -13.67 7.57
C ARG A 350 14.81 -14.33 8.79
N GLY A 351 15.43 -15.40 9.35
CA GLY A 351 14.97 -16.13 10.53
C GLY A 351 13.94 -17.24 10.25
N TRP A 352 13.53 -17.46 9.00
CA TRP A 352 12.59 -18.52 8.63
C TRP A 352 13.18 -19.93 8.77
N ASP A 353 14.50 -20.06 8.79
CA ASP A 353 15.23 -21.30 9.10
C ASP A 353 14.99 -21.86 10.51
N ARG A 354 14.33 -21.08 11.38
CA ARG A 354 13.85 -21.54 12.69
C ARG A 354 12.51 -22.29 12.64
N VAL A 355 11.80 -22.16 11.53
CA VAL A 355 10.45 -22.71 11.33
C VAL A 355 10.43 -23.73 10.19
N LEU A 356 11.14 -23.43 9.11
CA LEU A 356 11.27 -24.27 7.93
C LEU A 356 12.67 -24.88 7.88
N SER A 357 12.81 -26.05 7.24
CA SER A 357 14.15 -26.56 6.95
C SER A 357 14.87 -25.60 6.00
N ALA A 358 16.17 -25.43 6.17
CA ALA A 358 16.97 -24.59 5.28
C ALA A 358 16.88 -25.03 3.80
N ALA A 359 16.66 -26.32 3.54
CA ALA A 359 16.48 -26.86 2.20
C ALA A 359 15.13 -26.46 1.56
N ALA A 360 14.15 -26.03 2.34
CA ALA A 360 12.85 -25.55 1.86
C ALA A 360 12.84 -24.03 1.62
N ILE A 361 13.97 -23.34 1.82
CA ILE A 361 14.06 -21.88 1.62
C ILE A 361 15.09 -21.60 0.52
N ASP A 362 14.61 -21.23 -0.65
CA ASP A 362 15.45 -20.71 -1.73
C ASP A 362 15.66 -19.22 -1.55
N THR A 363 16.91 -18.74 -1.56
CA THR A 363 17.23 -17.35 -1.25
C THR A 363 17.82 -16.63 -2.45
N THR A 364 17.24 -15.50 -2.85
CA THR A 364 17.70 -14.68 -3.97
C THR A 364 18.04 -13.27 -3.49
N PRO A 365 19.29 -12.79 -3.67
CA PRO A 365 19.67 -11.43 -3.32
C PRO A 365 19.08 -10.41 -4.30
N ILE A 366 18.53 -9.33 -3.76
CA ILE A 366 18.00 -8.19 -4.52
C ILE A 366 18.76 -6.92 -4.09
N PRO A 367 19.30 -6.13 -5.04
CA PRO A 367 19.97 -4.88 -4.72
C PRO A 367 19.10 -3.91 -3.95
N GLY A 368 19.70 -3.13 -3.08
CA GLY A 368 19.02 -2.14 -2.26
C GLY A 368 18.61 -2.63 -0.87
N ASN A 369 17.99 -1.74 -0.12
CA ASN A 369 17.43 -2.03 1.20
C ASN A 369 15.95 -2.42 1.12
N HIS A 370 15.30 -2.66 2.26
CA HIS A 370 13.90 -3.05 2.34
C HIS A 370 12.96 -2.18 1.48
N ALA A 371 13.10 -0.87 1.52
CA ALA A 371 12.26 0.05 0.73
C ALA A 371 12.75 0.20 -0.71
N THR A 372 14.07 0.36 -0.92
CA THR A 372 14.61 0.67 -2.27
C THR A 372 14.58 -0.52 -3.23
N MET A 373 14.50 -1.77 -2.72
CA MET A 373 14.30 -2.94 -3.58
C MET A 373 12.95 -2.88 -4.33
N MET A 374 11.96 -2.19 -3.76
CA MET A 374 10.63 -2.00 -4.36
C MET A 374 10.49 -0.66 -5.09
N ASN A 375 11.06 0.41 -4.53
CA ASN A 375 10.80 1.78 -4.99
C ASN A 375 11.78 2.26 -6.06
N THR A 376 13.01 1.71 -6.10
CA THR A 376 14.00 2.07 -7.12
C THR A 376 13.77 1.24 -8.39
N PRO A 377 13.55 1.85 -9.57
CA PRO A 377 13.21 1.13 -10.79
C PRO A 377 14.22 0.03 -11.17
N GLU A 378 15.52 0.29 -11.03
CA GLU A 378 16.59 -0.67 -11.35
C GLU A 378 16.51 -1.91 -10.46
N ASN A 379 16.34 -1.72 -9.15
CA ASN A 379 16.24 -2.81 -8.18
C ASN A 379 14.94 -3.60 -8.38
N ARG A 380 13.82 -2.90 -8.61
CA ARG A 380 12.52 -3.51 -8.87
C ARG A 380 12.54 -4.40 -10.12
N LYS A 381 13.26 -3.99 -11.19
CA LYS A 381 13.48 -4.83 -12.39
C LYS A 381 14.21 -6.12 -12.07
N VAL A 382 15.22 -6.07 -11.19
CA VAL A 382 15.93 -7.27 -10.75
C VAL A 382 14.99 -8.18 -9.98
N LEU A 383 14.20 -7.63 -9.04
CA LEU A 383 13.19 -8.37 -8.28
C LEU A 383 12.15 -9.01 -9.21
N ALA A 384 11.57 -8.24 -10.13
CA ALA A 384 10.54 -8.71 -11.07
C ALA A 384 11.03 -9.89 -11.91
N ARG A 385 12.25 -9.80 -12.47
CA ARG A 385 12.87 -10.90 -13.24
C ARG A 385 13.13 -12.12 -12.38
N SER A 386 13.62 -11.93 -11.17
CA SER A 386 13.93 -13.03 -10.25
C SER A 386 12.66 -13.75 -9.80
N LEU A 387 11.62 -12.99 -9.46
CA LEU A 387 10.30 -13.50 -9.09
C LEU A 387 9.65 -14.26 -10.26
N SER A 388 9.69 -13.70 -11.47
CA SER A 388 9.18 -14.35 -12.68
C SER A 388 9.89 -15.68 -12.96
N ARG A 389 11.23 -15.72 -12.79
CA ARG A 389 12.01 -16.94 -12.98
C ARG A 389 11.62 -18.02 -11.96
N ALA A 390 11.53 -17.67 -10.68
CA ALA A 390 11.11 -18.59 -9.62
C ALA A 390 9.70 -19.12 -9.87
N LEU A 391 8.77 -18.24 -10.26
CA LEU A 391 7.38 -18.59 -10.54
C LEU A 391 7.27 -19.55 -11.75
N ASN A 392 8.03 -19.31 -12.82
CA ASN A 392 8.01 -20.13 -14.03
C ASN A 392 8.73 -21.48 -13.84
N SER A 393 9.62 -21.62 -12.87
CA SER A 393 10.31 -22.88 -12.53
C SER A 393 9.56 -23.75 -11.53
N SER A 394 8.54 -23.21 -10.88
CA SER A 394 7.74 -23.94 -9.88
C SER A 394 6.75 -24.90 -10.54
N PRO A 395 6.51 -26.09 -9.98
CA PRO A 395 5.55 -27.05 -10.52
C PRO A 395 4.14 -26.45 -10.53
N THR A 396 3.41 -26.69 -11.62
CA THR A 396 2.01 -26.23 -11.82
C THR A 396 1.00 -27.12 -11.11
#